data_81e64e71af3b9c5b54754682d5811261
#
_entry.id   81e64e71af3b9c5b54754682d5811261
#
_cell.length_a   1.000
_cell.length_b   1.000
_cell.length_c   1.000
_cell.angle_alpha   90.00
_cell.angle_beta   90.00
_cell.angle_gamma   90.00
#
_symmetry.space_group_name_H-M   'P 1'
#
loop_
_entity.id
_entity.type
_entity.pdbx_description
1 polymer ?
#
loop_
_entity_poly.entity_id
_entity_poly.type
_entity_poly.pdbx_seq_one_letter_code
_entity_poly.pdbx_strand_id
1 'polypeptide(L)'
;MSLNRREFVQLLSLAATAGLPLTGRSSSSDPAQIYDFPTFGNVSLLHFTDCHAQLLPVYFREPSVNIGLGEAFGRVPHRVGSYFLDHFLIPRGSPEAYAYSCLDFESMARKFGKVGGFAHLATLIKRIRASRPHSLLLDGGDTLQGSATALWTQGRDMIGASKLLGVDIMTGHWEFTYGMDRVRAIIDGELDPIEFLAQNVVLTEDAAFDDKPAYDPESGQVFKPYTLRELNGVRVGIIGQAFPYTSLANPRYMVEDWSFGIRDAQCQSMVDALRDQGAELVVVLSHNGMDVDLKMAQRVSGIDVILGGHTHDGVPMPEIVNSPSGRTLVVNSGSNGKFLSVMDLDVRHGHLVDYRFRMLPVFSNFLPADSEMAAYVEGVRAPFVDQLSQIIASTEVTLYRRGNFGGTFDRVILDAMLKVRGADIAFSPGFRWGTSL
;
A
#
# COMPACT_ATOMS: atom_id res chain seq x y z
N MET A 1 21.27 6.89 -30.04
CA MET A 1 20.13 7.76 -30.43
C MET A 1 20.37 9.13 -29.85
N SER A 2 20.41 10.18 -30.68
CA SER A 2 20.54 11.56 -30.20
C SER A 2 19.12 12.06 -29.85
N LEU A 3 18.93 12.42 -28.59
CA LEU A 3 17.69 13.06 -28.13
C LEU A 3 17.54 14.42 -28.81
N ASN A 4 16.38 14.74 -29.34
CA ASN A 4 16.07 16.09 -29.78
C ASN A 4 15.79 17.03 -28.59
N ARG A 5 15.84 18.36 -28.83
CA ARG A 5 15.68 19.36 -27.76
C ARG A 5 14.36 19.24 -26.99
N ARG A 6 13.30 18.81 -27.65
CA ARG A 6 11.96 18.64 -27.04
C ARG A 6 11.91 17.39 -26.15
N GLU A 7 12.49 16.28 -26.59
CA GLU A 7 12.63 15.05 -25.82
C GLU A 7 13.52 15.26 -24.59
N PHE A 8 14.60 16.04 -24.74
CA PHE A 8 15.49 16.42 -23.63
C PHE A 8 14.75 17.26 -22.57
N VAL A 9 13.95 18.26 -22.98
CA VAL A 9 13.16 19.10 -22.06
C VAL A 9 12.04 18.28 -21.40
N GLN A 10 11.40 17.35 -22.12
CA GLN A 10 10.42 16.43 -21.55
C GLN A 10 11.04 15.49 -20.51
N LEU A 11 12.22 14.94 -20.80
CA LEU A 11 12.96 14.12 -19.84
C LEU A 11 13.40 14.91 -18.60
N LEU A 12 13.82 16.17 -18.78
CA LEU A 12 14.17 17.06 -17.67
C LEU A 12 12.95 17.40 -16.80
N SER A 13 11.79 17.65 -17.40
CA SER A 13 10.56 17.91 -16.64
C SER A 13 10.06 16.66 -15.93
N LEU A 14 10.13 15.49 -16.54
CA LEU A 14 9.83 14.19 -15.91
C LEU A 14 10.80 13.90 -14.75
N ALA A 15 12.09 14.14 -14.92
CA ALA A 15 13.08 13.98 -13.87
C ALA A 15 12.84 14.95 -12.70
N ALA A 16 12.43 16.19 -12.99
CA ALA A 16 12.10 17.20 -11.97
C ALA A 16 10.83 16.83 -11.18
N THR A 17 9.77 16.35 -11.85
CA THR A 17 8.53 15.90 -11.19
C THR A 17 8.74 14.62 -10.39
N ALA A 18 9.63 13.74 -10.83
CA ALA A 18 10.02 12.54 -10.09
C ALA A 18 10.96 12.81 -8.90
N GLY A 19 11.35 14.07 -8.68
CA GLY A 19 12.33 14.41 -7.63
C GLY A 19 13.73 13.84 -7.90
N LEU A 20 14.02 13.45 -9.15
CA LEU A 20 15.34 12.97 -9.53
C LEU A 20 16.31 14.15 -9.59
N PRO A 21 17.50 14.06 -8.97
CA PRO A 21 18.48 15.12 -9.08
C PRO A 21 18.91 15.29 -10.54
N LEU A 22 18.76 16.49 -11.10
CA LEU A 22 19.17 16.86 -12.47
C LEU A 22 20.69 16.97 -12.64
N THR A 23 21.44 16.85 -11.56
CA THR A 23 22.91 16.79 -11.58
C THR A 23 23.34 15.34 -11.70
N GLY A 24 24.24 15.06 -12.64
CA GLY A 24 24.84 13.76 -12.81
C GLY A 24 25.30 13.21 -11.44
N ARG A 25 24.77 12.06 -11.05
CA ARG A 25 25.16 11.39 -9.80
C ARG A 25 26.69 11.22 -9.80
N SER A 26 27.37 12.05 -9.05
CA SER A 26 28.64 11.61 -8.49
C SER A 26 28.31 10.38 -7.68
N SER A 27 29.03 9.29 -7.90
CA SER A 27 28.91 8.07 -7.10
C SER A 27 29.29 8.39 -5.66
N SER A 28 28.34 8.93 -4.89
CA SER A 28 28.50 9.08 -3.46
C SER A 28 28.42 7.68 -2.85
N SER A 29 29.36 7.37 -2.01
CA SER A 29 29.49 6.08 -1.34
C SER A 29 28.47 5.83 -0.24
N ASP A 30 27.57 6.76 0.03
CA ASP A 30 26.57 6.65 1.10
C ASP A 30 25.20 6.21 0.54
N PRO A 31 24.79 4.95 0.80
CA PRO A 31 23.48 4.45 0.39
C PRO A 31 22.29 5.21 1.00
N ALA A 32 22.48 5.92 2.11
CA ALA A 32 21.43 6.68 2.78
C ALA A 32 20.95 7.91 2.01
N GLN A 33 21.67 8.33 0.96
CA GLN A 33 21.28 9.45 0.10
C GLN A 33 20.00 9.17 -0.72
N ILE A 34 19.58 7.91 -0.87
CA ILE A 34 18.28 7.59 -1.49
C ILE A 34 17.10 8.21 -0.71
N TYR A 35 17.30 8.53 0.57
CA TYR A 35 16.27 9.13 1.45
C TYR A 35 16.31 10.66 1.47
N ASP A 36 17.22 11.30 0.73
CA ASP A 36 17.26 12.74 0.64
C ASP A 36 16.20 13.20 -0.37
N PHE A 37 15.09 13.67 0.17
CA PHE A 37 13.96 14.17 -0.59
C PHE A 37 13.55 15.55 -0.07
N PRO A 38 13.99 16.63 -0.75
CA PRO A 38 13.67 18.00 -0.35
C PRO A 38 12.16 18.24 -0.34
N THR A 39 11.69 18.99 0.65
CA THR A 39 10.29 19.39 0.76
C THR A 39 9.82 20.23 -0.42
N PHE A 40 8.54 20.11 -0.73
CA PHE A 40 7.91 20.89 -1.80
C PHE A 40 6.45 21.17 -1.43
N GLY A 41 5.89 22.28 -1.94
CA GLY A 41 4.49 22.63 -1.77
C GLY A 41 4.09 22.92 -0.31
N ASN A 42 2.81 22.76 -0.01
CA ASN A 42 2.19 23.06 1.28
C ASN A 42 1.40 21.92 1.90
N VAL A 43 1.15 20.83 1.17
CA VAL A 43 0.53 19.61 1.68
C VAL A 43 1.47 18.43 1.47
N SER A 44 1.71 17.63 2.50
CA SER A 44 2.52 16.41 2.42
C SER A 44 1.72 15.20 2.90
N LEU A 45 1.63 14.19 2.04
CA LEU A 45 1.00 12.91 2.33
C LEU A 45 2.06 11.82 2.33
N LEU A 46 2.10 11.04 3.39
CA LEU A 46 2.91 9.83 3.51
C LEU A 46 1.97 8.64 3.38
N HIS A 47 2.34 7.63 2.60
CA HIS A 47 1.46 6.50 2.37
C HIS A 47 2.24 5.19 2.32
N PHE A 48 1.70 4.17 2.99
CA PHE A 48 2.07 2.77 2.85
C PHE A 48 0.79 1.92 2.83
N THR A 49 0.90 0.66 2.44
CA THR A 49 -0.25 -0.25 2.29
C THR A 49 0.20 -1.70 2.34
N ASP A 50 -0.76 -2.62 2.50
CA ASP A 50 -0.54 -4.06 2.32
C ASP A 50 0.63 -4.61 3.15
N CYS A 51 0.74 -4.18 4.42
CA CYS A 51 1.84 -4.62 5.28
C CYS A 51 1.74 -6.09 5.68
N HIS A 52 0.53 -6.68 5.64
CA HIS A 52 0.27 -8.09 5.93
C HIS A 52 0.92 -8.55 7.22
N ALA A 53 0.84 -7.71 8.25
CA ALA A 53 1.42 -7.93 9.57
C ALA A 53 2.91 -8.31 9.54
N GLN A 54 3.68 -7.76 8.61
CA GLN A 54 5.11 -8.00 8.47
C GLN A 54 5.92 -7.04 9.35
N LEU A 55 6.04 -7.35 10.65
CA LEU A 55 6.77 -6.52 11.62
C LEU A 55 8.29 -6.51 11.41
N LEU A 56 8.85 -7.65 10.97
CA LEU A 56 10.30 -7.81 10.78
C LEU A 56 10.69 -7.59 9.31
N PRO A 57 11.93 -7.13 9.04
CA PRO A 57 12.43 -7.04 7.67
C PRO A 57 12.62 -8.43 7.07
N VAL A 58 12.37 -8.55 5.77
CA VAL A 58 12.40 -9.81 5.03
C VAL A 58 13.18 -9.70 3.72
N TYR A 59 13.60 -10.83 3.18
CA TYR A 59 13.98 -10.94 1.78
C TYR A 59 12.70 -11.14 0.97
N PHE A 60 12.34 -10.15 0.17
CA PHE A 60 11.09 -10.17 -0.59
C PHE A 60 11.37 -10.11 -2.09
N ARG A 61 11.09 -11.23 -2.77
CA ARG A 61 11.22 -11.32 -4.23
C ARG A 61 9.93 -10.83 -4.88
N GLU A 62 10.03 -9.75 -5.61
CA GLU A 62 8.88 -9.24 -6.38
C GLU A 62 8.42 -10.23 -7.44
N PRO A 63 7.12 -10.37 -7.67
CA PRO A 63 6.61 -11.17 -8.76
C PRO A 63 7.01 -10.57 -10.12
N SER A 64 7.40 -11.43 -11.05
CA SER A 64 7.75 -11.05 -12.43
C SER A 64 6.63 -11.37 -13.43
N VAL A 65 5.38 -11.18 -12.99
CA VAL A 65 4.19 -11.55 -13.77
C VAL A 65 3.52 -10.31 -14.33
N ASN A 66 3.46 -10.19 -15.66
CA ASN A 66 2.59 -9.24 -16.33
C ASN A 66 1.21 -9.88 -16.49
N ILE A 67 0.23 -9.41 -15.72
CA ILE A 67 -1.16 -9.92 -15.74
C ILE A 67 -2.11 -9.07 -16.59
N GLY A 68 -1.61 -8.01 -17.22
CA GLY A 68 -2.40 -7.18 -18.12
C GLY A 68 -2.87 -7.95 -19.35
N LEU A 69 -4.15 -7.82 -19.70
CA LEU A 69 -4.76 -8.43 -20.87
C LEU A 69 -5.19 -7.35 -21.86
N GLY A 70 -5.19 -7.67 -23.15
CA GLY A 70 -5.61 -6.75 -24.21
C GLY A 70 -4.83 -5.43 -24.15
N GLU A 71 -5.51 -4.31 -23.99
CA GLU A 71 -4.89 -2.98 -23.94
C GLU A 71 -4.10 -2.71 -22.67
N ALA A 72 -4.33 -3.45 -21.58
CA ALA A 72 -3.59 -3.31 -20.33
C ALA A 72 -2.21 -3.99 -20.40
N PHE A 73 -2.00 -4.90 -21.36
CA PHE A 73 -0.72 -5.61 -21.51
C PHE A 73 0.43 -4.63 -21.73
N GLY A 74 1.46 -4.72 -20.89
CA GLY A 74 2.66 -3.88 -20.98
C GLY A 74 2.46 -2.40 -20.62
N ARG A 75 1.30 -2.03 -20.07
CA ARG A 75 1.08 -0.72 -19.42
C ARG A 75 1.31 -0.83 -17.92
N VAL A 76 1.50 0.28 -17.23
CA VAL A 76 1.49 0.32 -15.77
C VAL A 76 0.07 -0.03 -15.29
N PRO A 77 -0.09 -0.89 -14.28
CA PRO A 77 0.94 -1.51 -13.42
C PRO A 77 1.55 -2.82 -13.96
N HIS A 78 1.14 -3.29 -15.13
CA HIS A 78 1.49 -4.61 -15.68
C HIS A 78 2.87 -4.71 -16.34
N ARG A 79 3.76 -3.74 -16.12
CA ARG A 79 5.17 -3.83 -16.51
C ARG A 79 5.97 -4.52 -15.40
N VAL A 80 6.84 -5.45 -15.77
CA VAL A 80 7.63 -6.23 -14.80
C VAL A 80 9.06 -6.47 -15.31
N GLY A 81 9.97 -6.76 -14.38
CA GLY A 81 11.37 -7.12 -14.69
C GLY A 81 12.11 -6.00 -15.41
N SER A 82 12.81 -6.34 -16.50
CA SER A 82 13.60 -5.38 -17.27
C SER A 82 12.73 -4.30 -17.93
N TYR A 83 11.53 -4.65 -18.39
CA TYR A 83 10.60 -3.69 -19.00
C TYR A 83 10.13 -2.63 -18.01
N PHE A 84 10.01 -2.99 -16.72
CA PHE A 84 9.71 -2.05 -15.64
C PHE A 84 10.89 -1.09 -15.42
N LEU A 85 12.10 -1.64 -15.24
CA LEU A 85 13.30 -0.83 -15.01
C LEU A 85 13.58 0.13 -16.16
N ASP A 86 13.43 -0.34 -17.41
CA ASP A 86 13.65 0.48 -18.60
C ASP A 86 12.61 1.61 -18.71
N HIS A 87 11.33 1.34 -18.35
CA HIS A 87 10.27 2.34 -18.39
C HIS A 87 10.47 3.47 -17.39
N PHE A 88 10.84 3.11 -16.16
CA PHE A 88 11.07 4.09 -15.09
C PHE A 88 12.51 4.59 -15.01
N LEU A 89 13.37 4.23 -15.96
CA LEU A 89 14.77 4.61 -16.04
C LEU A 89 15.56 4.24 -14.77
N ILE A 90 15.26 3.09 -14.18
CA ILE A 90 15.90 2.57 -12.97
C ILE A 90 17.14 1.77 -13.40
N PRO A 91 18.36 2.15 -12.95
CA PRO A 91 19.58 1.45 -13.33
C PRO A 91 19.60 0.03 -12.75
N ARG A 92 19.93 -0.98 -13.58
CA ARG A 92 20.12 -2.36 -13.10
C ARG A 92 21.24 -2.41 -12.05
N GLY A 93 21.04 -3.27 -11.05
CA GLY A 93 22.00 -3.44 -9.95
C GLY A 93 22.01 -2.28 -8.94
N SER A 94 21.09 -1.31 -9.06
CA SER A 94 20.83 -0.29 -8.06
C SER A 94 19.98 -0.82 -6.91
N PRO A 95 19.97 -0.15 -5.74
CA PRO A 95 19.06 -0.48 -4.65
C PRO A 95 17.59 -0.45 -5.08
N GLU A 96 17.21 0.54 -5.88
CA GLU A 96 15.86 0.68 -6.41
C GLU A 96 15.49 -0.50 -7.32
N ALA A 97 16.39 -0.93 -8.20
CA ALA A 97 16.15 -2.11 -9.04
C ALA A 97 15.90 -3.37 -8.23
N TYR A 98 16.61 -3.56 -7.11
CA TYR A 98 16.38 -4.66 -6.18
C TYR A 98 15.04 -4.53 -5.45
N ALA A 99 14.67 -3.32 -5.03
CA ALA A 99 13.41 -3.09 -4.33
C ALA A 99 12.17 -3.30 -5.22
N TYR A 100 12.27 -2.98 -6.51
CA TYR A 100 11.13 -2.98 -7.45
C TYR A 100 11.04 -4.23 -8.34
N SER A 101 12.06 -5.09 -8.37
CA SER A 101 12.07 -6.22 -9.30
C SER A 101 12.65 -7.50 -8.70
N CYS A 102 12.44 -8.61 -9.40
CA CYS A 102 13.05 -9.89 -9.04
C CYS A 102 14.38 -10.15 -9.75
N LEU A 103 14.87 -9.19 -10.55
CA LEU A 103 16.09 -9.37 -11.34
C LEU A 103 17.31 -9.49 -10.42
N ASP A 104 18.13 -10.50 -10.71
CA ASP A 104 19.36 -10.79 -9.93
C ASP A 104 19.12 -10.88 -8.41
N PHE A 105 17.93 -11.39 -8.01
CA PHE A 105 17.43 -11.33 -6.62
C PHE A 105 18.46 -11.81 -5.59
N GLU A 106 19.04 -12.99 -5.76
CA GLU A 106 19.95 -13.55 -4.75
C GLU A 106 21.21 -12.71 -4.57
N SER A 107 21.82 -12.25 -5.66
CA SER A 107 23.02 -11.42 -5.61
C SER A 107 22.73 -10.04 -5.01
N MET A 108 21.59 -9.45 -5.36
CA MET A 108 21.17 -8.15 -4.84
C MET A 108 20.73 -8.24 -3.38
N ALA A 109 20.06 -9.32 -2.96
CA ALA A 109 19.69 -9.57 -1.58
C ALA A 109 20.94 -9.69 -0.67
N ARG A 110 21.99 -10.37 -1.13
CA ARG A 110 23.30 -10.42 -0.41
C ARG A 110 23.94 -9.03 -0.31
N LYS A 111 23.78 -8.19 -1.33
CA LYS A 111 24.38 -6.85 -1.39
C LYS A 111 23.62 -5.82 -0.56
N PHE A 112 22.29 -5.78 -0.67
CA PHE A 112 21.46 -4.72 -0.09
C PHE A 112 20.74 -5.15 1.19
N GLY A 113 20.60 -6.46 1.45
CA GLY A 113 19.99 -7.00 2.65
C GLY A 113 18.47 -7.09 2.58
N LYS A 114 17.85 -7.09 3.75
CA LYS A 114 16.41 -7.21 3.91
C LYS A 114 15.71 -5.87 3.70
N VAL A 115 14.44 -5.94 3.28
CA VAL A 115 13.56 -4.80 3.07
C VAL A 115 12.39 -4.82 4.04
N GLY A 116 11.78 -3.67 4.29
CA GLY A 116 10.66 -3.51 5.22
C GLY A 116 11.12 -3.56 6.69
N GLY A 117 10.17 -3.97 7.53
CA GLY A 117 10.31 -4.00 8.98
C GLY A 117 9.93 -2.68 9.63
N PHE A 118 8.97 -2.75 10.58
CA PHE A 118 8.35 -1.56 11.18
C PHE A 118 9.35 -0.68 11.95
N ALA A 119 10.40 -1.26 12.54
CA ALA A 119 11.43 -0.46 13.21
C ALA A 119 12.24 0.42 12.22
N HIS A 120 12.50 -0.07 11.02
CA HIS A 120 13.17 0.69 9.97
C HIS A 120 12.23 1.68 9.27
N LEU A 121 10.97 1.28 9.08
CA LEU A 121 9.91 2.15 8.55
C LEU A 121 9.66 3.34 9.51
N ALA A 122 9.64 3.10 10.82
CA ALA A 122 9.50 4.15 11.83
C ALA A 122 10.64 5.18 11.75
N THR A 123 11.87 4.73 11.58
CA THR A 123 13.02 5.64 11.37
C THR A 123 12.85 6.48 10.11
N LEU A 124 12.41 5.88 9.01
CA LEU A 124 12.16 6.60 7.76
C LEU A 124 11.05 7.63 7.92
N ILE A 125 9.92 7.25 8.51
CA ILE A 125 8.78 8.15 8.76
C ILE A 125 9.22 9.34 9.63
N LYS A 126 9.91 9.07 10.76
CA LYS A 126 10.42 10.13 11.64
C LYS A 126 11.37 11.09 10.89
N ARG A 127 12.27 10.56 10.04
CA ARG A 127 13.17 11.35 9.18
C ARG A 127 12.41 12.24 8.20
N ILE A 128 11.41 11.71 7.51
CA ILE A 128 10.63 12.46 6.53
C ILE A 128 9.74 13.51 7.21
N ARG A 129 9.07 13.15 8.32
CA ARG A 129 8.24 14.06 9.11
C ARG A 129 9.02 15.21 9.75
N ALA A 130 10.30 15.02 10.06
CA ALA A 130 11.14 16.08 10.64
C ALA A 130 11.18 17.36 9.78
N SER A 131 11.06 17.22 8.45
CA SER A 131 10.95 18.33 7.52
C SER A 131 9.51 18.63 7.05
N ARG A 132 8.53 17.83 7.48
CA ARG A 132 7.11 17.90 7.09
C ARG A 132 6.20 17.76 8.33
N PRO A 133 6.24 18.74 9.27
CA PRO A 133 5.64 18.58 10.61
C PRO A 133 4.12 18.37 10.60
N HIS A 134 3.43 18.79 9.54
CA HIS A 134 1.98 18.66 9.38
C HIS A 134 1.58 17.62 8.32
N SER A 135 2.48 16.67 8.01
CA SER A 135 2.15 15.58 7.08
C SER A 135 1.19 14.58 7.72
N LEU A 136 0.26 14.04 6.90
CA LEU A 136 -0.55 12.88 7.28
C LEU A 136 0.16 11.59 6.86
N LEU A 137 0.09 10.58 7.72
CA LEU A 137 0.50 9.20 7.42
C LEU A 137 -0.75 8.35 7.19
N LEU A 138 -0.92 7.86 5.99
CA LEU A 138 -2.10 7.15 5.51
C LEU A 138 -1.75 5.68 5.29
N ASP A 139 -2.58 4.78 5.81
CA ASP A 139 -2.47 3.34 5.66
C ASP A 139 -3.55 2.83 4.71
N GLY A 140 -3.14 2.28 3.58
CA GLY A 140 -4.04 1.79 2.53
C GLY A 140 -4.80 0.51 2.88
N GLY A 141 -4.63 -0.05 4.08
CA GLY A 141 -5.27 -1.31 4.51
C GLY A 141 -4.41 -2.55 4.24
N ASP A 142 -4.95 -3.72 4.57
CA ASP A 142 -4.23 -4.99 4.61
C ASP A 142 -3.00 -4.97 5.54
N THR A 143 -3.09 -4.20 6.60
CA THR A 143 -1.99 -4.02 7.54
C THR A 143 -2.10 -4.94 8.74
N LEU A 144 -3.32 -5.16 9.26
CA LEU A 144 -3.52 -5.82 10.55
C LEU A 144 -3.50 -7.35 10.47
N GLN A 145 -3.53 -7.96 9.29
CA GLN A 145 -3.66 -9.40 9.07
C GLN A 145 -2.59 -9.92 8.10
N GLY A 146 -2.04 -11.12 8.35
CA GLY A 146 -1.12 -11.80 7.41
C GLY A 146 0.02 -12.57 8.08
N SER A 147 0.22 -12.47 9.39
CA SER A 147 1.23 -13.24 10.13
C SER A 147 0.63 -14.10 11.23
N ALA A 148 1.41 -15.06 11.72
CA ALA A 148 1.00 -15.91 12.84
C ALA A 148 0.76 -15.10 14.12
N THR A 149 1.63 -14.12 14.41
CA THR A 149 1.44 -13.25 15.59
C THR A 149 0.17 -12.43 15.49
N ALA A 150 -0.14 -11.86 14.32
CA ALA A 150 -1.37 -11.11 14.10
C ALA A 150 -2.62 -12.00 14.26
N LEU A 151 -2.58 -13.25 13.76
CA LEU A 151 -3.67 -14.21 13.98
C LEU A 151 -3.87 -14.51 15.47
N TRP A 152 -2.78 -14.79 16.21
CA TRP A 152 -2.85 -15.15 17.64
C TRP A 152 -3.24 -13.97 18.53
N THR A 153 -2.85 -12.75 18.16
CA THR A 153 -3.21 -11.51 18.88
C THR A 153 -4.49 -10.87 18.37
N GLN A 154 -5.07 -11.42 17.29
CA GLN A 154 -6.23 -10.83 16.60
C GLN A 154 -5.97 -9.37 16.16
N GLY A 155 -4.79 -9.13 15.59
CA GLY A 155 -4.35 -7.84 15.05
C GLY A 155 -3.80 -6.85 16.08
N ARG A 156 -3.82 -7.16 17.39
CA ARG A 156 -3.36 -6.21 18.43
C ARG A 156 -1.89 -5.84 18.31
N ASP A 157 -1.04 -6.78 17.88
CA ASP A 157 0.38 -6.52 17.61
C ASP A 157 0.57 -5.42 16.54
N MET A 158 -0.23 -5.46 15.49
CA MET A 158 -0.17 -4.48 14.41
C MET A 158 -0.85 -3.15 14.76
N ILE A 159 -1.97 -3.18 15.50
CA ILE A 159 -2.64 -1.96 15.98
C ILE A 159 -1.66 -1.12 16.81
N GLY A 160 -0.97 -1.72 17.77
CA GLY A 160 0.03 -1.00 18.57
C GLY A 160 1.21 -0.51 17.74
N ALA A 161 1.70 -1.32 16.78
CA ALA A 161 2.75 -0.90 15.87
C ALA A 161 2.33 0.27 14.98
N SER A 162 1.10 0.25 14.42
CA SER A 162 0.57 1.35 13.60
C SER A 162 0.40 2.66 14.41
N LYS A 163 0.00 2.56 15.67
CA LYS A 163 -0.03 3.70 16.58
C LYS A 163 1.37 4.30 16.83
N LEU A 164 2.37 3.44 17.06
CA LEU A 164 3.75 3.88 17.23
C LEU A 164 4.35 4.49 15.96
N LEU A 165 3.93 4.05 14.77
CA LEU A 165 4.28 4.71 13.51
C LEU A 165 3.66 6.11 13.42
N GLY A 166 2.59 6.36 14.16
CA GLY A 166 1.81 7.58 14.08
C GLY A 166 0.92 7.61 12.82
N VAL A 167 0.28 6.49 12.49
CA VAL A 167 -0.75 6.45 11.44
C VAL A 167 -1.89 7.36 11.84
N ASP A 168 -2.34 8.21 10.92
CA ASP A 168 -3.44 9.14 11.14
C ASP A 168 -4.78 8.58 10.67
N ILE A 169 -4.78 7.95 9.49
CA ILE A 169 -5.99 7.43 8.84
C ILE A 169 -5.68 6.10 8.16
N MET A 170 -6.63 5.14 8.20
CA MET A 170 -6.54 3.89 7.47
C MET A 170 -7.87 3.49 6.83
N THR A 171 -7.79 2.59 5.86
CA THR A 171 -8.92 1.81 5.30
C THR A 171 -8.67 0.32 5.50
N GLY A 172 -9.47 -0.59 4.90
CA GLY A 172 -9.31 -2.01 5.21
C GLY A 172 -9.68 -2.98 4.09
N HIS A 173 -9.21 -4.23 4.28
CA HIS A 173 -9.52 -5.40 3.47
C HIS A 173 -9.47 -6.70 4.29
N TRP A 174 -8.29 -7.32 4.47
CA TRP A 174 -8.16 -8.57 5.24
C TRP A 174 -8.43 -8.38 6.74
N GLU A 175 -8.48 -7.15 7.23
CA GLU A 175 -8.99 -6.82 8.55
C GLU A 175 -10.38 -7.43 8.78
N PHE A 176 -11.22 -7.44 7.75
CA PHE A 176 -12.57 -8.02 7.79
C PHE A 176 -12.60 -9.52 8.02
N THR A 177 -11.49 -10.24 7.80
CA THR A 177 -11.40 -11.68 8.07
C THR A 177 -11.36 -12.03 9.55
N TYR A 178 -11.17 -11.06 10.44
CA TYR A 178 -11.36 -11.27 11.87
C TYR A 178 -12.84 -11.42 12.28
N GLY A 179 -13.78 -11.15 11.37
CA GLY A 179 -15.21 -11.15 11.62
C GLY A 179 -15.74 -9.85 12.17
N MET A 180 -17.05 -9.61 12.00
CA MET A 180 -17.70 -8.32 12.27
C MET A 180 -17.51 -7.81 13.69
N ASP A 181 -17.70 -8.68 14.70
CA ASP A 181 -17.57 -8.29 16.11
C ASP A 181 -16.15 -7.82 16.44
N ARG A 182 -15.15 -8.55 15.93
CA ARG A 182 -13.74 -8.17 16.16
C ARG A 182 -13.38 -6.87 15.44
N VAL A 183 -13.82 -6.72 14.20
CA VAL A 183 -13.58 -5.50 13.40
C VAL A 183 -14.23 -4.28 14.08
N ARG A 184 -15.46 -4.43 14.59
CA ARG A 184 -16.09 -3.37 15.38
C ARG A 184 -15.28 -3.02 16.63
N ALA A 185 -14.88 -4.03 17.41
CA ALA A 185 -14.07 -3.77 18.61
C ALA A 185 -12.75 -3.05 18.30
N ILE A 186 -12.13 -3.36 17.15
CA ILE A 186 -10.93 -2.67 16.67
C ILE A 186 -11.26 -1.21 16.36
N ILE A 187 -12.24 -0.96 15.49
CA ILE A 187 -12.52 0.36 14.93
C ILE A 187 -13.15 1.29 15.99
N ASP A 188 -14.09 0.77 16.78
CA ASP A 188 -14.84 1.58 17.74
C ASP A 188 -14.06 1.87 19.04
N GLY A 189 -12.90 1.19 19.24
CA GLY A 189 -12.15 1.37 20.48
C GLY A 189 -10.64 1.19 20.40
N GLU A 190 -10.17 0.03 19.90
CA GLU A 190 -8.74 -0.29 19.97
C GLU A 190 -7.88 0.52 18.99
N LEU A 191 -8.46 1.08 17.92
CA LEU A 191 -7.72 1.79 16.87
C LEU A 191 -7.42 3.25 17.22
N ASP A 192 -8.21 3.88 18.13
CA ASP A 192 -7.97 5.28 18.53
C ASP A 192 -6.49 5.54 18.89
N PRO A 193 -5.83 6.61 18.36
CA PRO A 193 -6.39 7.74 17.62
C PRO A 193 -6.44 7.59 16.08
N ILE A 194 -6.15 6.42 15.52
CA ILE A 194 -6.18 6.18 14.06
C ILE A 194 -7.64 6.18 13.60
N GLU A 195 -7.95 7.01 12.62
CA GLU A 195 -9.29 7.08 12.03
C GLU A 195 -9.47 6.06 10.92
N PHE A 196 -10.50 5.20 11.03
CA PHE A 196 -10.84 4.24 9.99
C PHE A 196 -11.91 4.81 9.06
N LEU A 197 -11.67 4.74 7.74
CA LEU A 197 -12.57 5.25 6.72
C LEU A 197 -12.93 4.18 5.69
N ALA A 198 -14.24 4.04 5.37
CA ALA A 198 -14.70 3.18 4.30
C ALA A 198 -16.09 3.61 3.79
N GLN A 199 -16.13 4.41 2.70
CA GLN A 199 -17.36 4.91 2.11
C GLN A 199 -18.21 3.82 1.45
N ASN A 200 -17.59 2.73 1.03
CA ASN A 200 -18.19 1.70 0.18
C ASN A 200 -18.68 0.47 0.96
N VAL A 201 -18.78 0.55 2.29
CA VAL A 201 -19.32 -0.50 3.15
C VAL A 201 -20.64 -0.04 3.74
N VAL A 202 -21.74 -0.70 3.36
CA VAL A 202 -23.08 -0.40 3.85
C VAL A 202 -23.73 -1.65 4.42
N LEU A 203 -24.77 -1.48 5.24
CA LEU A 203 -25.58 -2.60 5.69
C LEU A 203 -26.23 -3.31 4.49
N THR A 204 -26.38 -4.64 4.61
CA THR A 204 -27.29 -5.39 3.74
C THR A 204 -28.74 -5.01 4.04
N GLU A 205 -29.67 -5.31 3.12
CA GLU A 205 -31.10 -5.01 3.33
C GLU A 205 -31.65 -5.69 4.60
N ASP A 206 -31.28 -6.96 4.83
CA ASP A 206 -31.68 -7.71 6.02
C ASP A 206 -31.10 -7.07 7.29
N ALA A 207 -29.84 -6.69 7.27
CA ALA A 207 -29.17 -6.05 8.41
C ALA A 207 -29.76 -4.65 8.72
N ALA A 208 -30.11 -3.90 7.70
CA ALA A 208 -30.80 -2.61 7.87
C ALA A 208 -32.21 -2.80 8.44
N PHE A 209 -32.94 -3.84 8.01
CA PHE A 209 -34.25 -4.17 8.54
C PHE A 209 -34.19 -4.60 10.02
N ASP A 210 -33.13 -5.29 10.41
CA ASP A 210 -32.87 -5.75 11.78
C ASP A 210 -32.20 -4.66 12.68
N ASP A 211 -32.16 -3.41 12.24
CA ASP A 211 -31.56 -2.27 12.95
C ASP A 211 -30.12 -2.55 13.43
N LYS A 212 -29.32 -3.23 12.60
CA LYS A 212 -27.91 -3.50 12.94
C LYS A 212 -27.10 -2.21 13.06
N PRO A 213 -26.05 -2.18 13.92
CA PRO A 213 -25.25 -0.98 14.14
C PRO A 213 -24.58 -0.45 12.85
N ALA A 214 -24.70 0.84 12.63
CA ALA A 214 -24.06 1.58 11.53
C ALA A 214 -23.51 2.93 12.04
N TYR A 215 -22.56 3.50 11.32
CA TYR A 215 -22.08 4.87 11.56
C TYR A 215 -23.20 5.88 11.27
N ASP A 216 -23.91 5.68 10.17
CA ASP A 216 -25.09 6.43 9.82
C ASP A 216 -26.26 5.46 9.51
N PRO A 217 -27.20 5.29 10.44
CA PRO A 217 -28.34 4.39 10.26
C PRO A 217 -29.29 4.80 9.13
N GLU A 218 -29.38 6.08 8.80
CA GLU A 218 -30.30 6.55 7.74
C GLU A 218 -29.83 6.11 6.35
N SER A 219 -28.54 6.23 6.08
CA SER A 219 -27.93 5.78 4.83
C SER A 219 -27.49 4.31 4.83
N GLY A 220 -27.48 3.67 6.00
CA GLY A 220 -26.92 2.33 6.21
C GLY A 220 -25.39 2.30 6.14
N GLN A 221 -24.71 3.43 6.18
CA GLN A 221 -23.25 3.53 6.13
C GLN A 221 -22.62 2.89 7.37
N VAL A 222 -21.85 1.83 7.18
CA VAL A 222 -21.30 1.03 8.30
C VAL A 222 -20.17 1.72 9.02
N PHE A 223 -19.27 2.37 8.29
CA PHE A 223 -18.10 3.08 8.82
C PHE A 223 -18.11 4.54 8.36
N LYS A 224 -17.33 5.39 9.03
CA LYS A 224 -17.15 6.77 8.62
C LYS A 224 -16.65 6.83 7.17
N PRO A 225 -17.33 7.55 6.26
CA PRO A 225 -16.99 7.50 4.83
C PRO A 225 -15.80 8.37 4.46
N TYR A 226 -15.66 9.53 5.09
CA TYR A 226 -14.62 10.52 4.81
C TYR A 226 -14.32 11.38 6.02
N THR A 227 -13.23 12.12 5.95
CA THR A 227 -12.85 13.15 6.93
C THR A 227 -12.30 14.40 6.24
N LEU A 228 -12.36 15.54 6.92
CA LEU A 228 -11.76 16.81 6.48
C LEU A 228 -10.65 17.19 7.45
N ARG A 229 -9.45 17.48 6.94
CA ARG A 229 -8.28 17.90 7.70
C ARG A 229 -7.76 19.23 7.18
N GLU A 230 -7.17 20.01 8.05
CA GLU A 230 -6.46 21.24 7.66
C GLU A 230 -4.95 21.02 7.78
N LEU A 231 -4.24 21.17 6.65
CA LEU A 231 -2.79 21.01 6.55
C LEU A 231 -2.19 22.32 6.01
N ASN A 232 -1.46 23.04 6.85
CA ASN A 232 -0.83 24.32 6.49
C ASN A 232 -1.81 25.31 5.81
N GLY A 233 -3.03 25.39 6.31
CA GLY A 233 -4.07 26.29 5.80
C GLY A 233 -4.83 25.76 4.56
N VAL A 234 -4.55 24.52 4.12
CA VAL A 234 -5.28 23.85 3.03
C VAL A 234 -6.27 22.85 3.63
N ARG A 235 -7.52 22.89 3.19
CA ARG A 235 -8.53 21.90 3.56
C ARG A 235 -8.46 20.69 2.67
N VAL A 236 -8.09 19.55 3.24
CA VAL A 236 -7.89 18.26 2.57
C VAL A 236 -9.00 17.30 2.97
N GLY A 237 -9.84 16.92 2.01
CA GLY A 237 -10.82 15.86 2.16
C GLY A 237 -10.19 14.50 1.88
N ILE A 238 -10.39 13.52 2.79
CA ILE A 238 -9.91 12.16 2.60
C ILE A 238 -11.11 11.21 2.64
N ILE A 239 -11.33 10.46 1.56
CA ILE A 239 -12.38 9.45 1.43
C ILE A 239 -11.72 8.08 1.57
N GLY A 240 -12.28 7.20 2.42
CA GLY A 240 -11.85 5.82 2.51
C GLY A 240 -12.57 4.91 1.53
N GLN A 241 -11.85 3.99 0.92
CA GLN A 241 -12.37 3.00 -0.03
C GLN A 241 -11.82 1.62 0.32
N ALA A 242 -12.60 0.82 1.04
CA ALA A 242 -12.23 -0.55 1.39
C ALA A 242 -12.29 -1.49 0.16
N PHE A 243 -11.70 -2.69 0.26
CA PHE A 243 -11.71 -3.65 -0.83
C PHE A 243 -13.14 -4.02 -1.27
N PRO A 244 -13.50 -3.81 -2.55
CA PRO A 244 -14.88 -3.87 -2.99
C PRO A 244 -15.44 -5.29 -3.12
N TYR A 245 -14.57 -6.32 -3.18
CA TYR A 245 -14.96 -7.71 -3.37
C TYR A 245 -14.80 -8.56 -2.09
N THR A 246 -14.73 -7.93 -0.92
CA THR A 246 -14.55 -8.60 0.38
C THR A 246 -15.58 -9.72 0.62
N SER A 247 -16.86 -9.47 0.29
CA SER A 247 -17.92 -10.47 0.44
C SER A 247 -17.85 -11.65 -0.55
N LEU A 248 -17.11 -11.48 -1.66
CA LEU A 248 -16.84 -12.56 -2.63
C LEU A 248 -15.56 -13.33 -2.28
N ALA A 249 -14.58 -12.65 -1.67
CA ALA A 249 -13.30 -13.24 -1.33
C ALA A 249 -13.31 -14.04 -0.03
N ASN A 250 -14.32 -13.83 0.82
CA ASN A 250 -14.39 -14.39 2.17
C ASN A 250 -15.70 -15.18 2.39
N PRO A 251 -15.71 -16.16 3.32
CA PRO A 251 -16.95 -16.81 3.74
C PRO A 251 -17.97 -15.78 4.23
N ARG A 252 -19.23 -15.94 3.80
CA ARG A 252 -20.31 -14.98 4.06
C ARG A 252 -20.47 -14.65 5.56
N TYR A 253 -20.33 -15.62 6.44
CA TYR A 253 -20.51 -15.43 7.89
C TYR A 253 -19.53 -14.42 8.52
N MET A 254 -18.42 -14.12 7.87
CA MET A 254 -17.44 -13.15 8.39
C MET A 254 -17.92 -11.70 8.23
N VAL A 255 -18.77 -11.43 7.24
CA VAL A 255 -19.24 -10.09 6.87
C VAL A 255 -20.71 -10.08 6.44
N GLU A 256 -21.56 -10.95 7.07
CA GLU A 256 -22.93 -11.22 6.61
C GLU A 256 -23.85 -10.01 6.61
N ASP A 257 -23.66 -9.08 7.55
CA ASP A 257 -24.44 -7.86 7.67
C ASP A 257 -23.94 -6.73 6.74
N TRP A 258 -22.79 -6.91 6.09
CA TRP A 258 -22.13 -5.86 5.34
C TRP A 258 -22.08 -6.14 3.83
N SER A 259 -22.42 -5.12 3.06
CA SER A 259 -22.35 -5.12 1.60
C SER A 259 -21.21 -4.24 1.13
N PHE A 260 -20.36 -4.79 0.30
CA PHE A 260 -19.20 -4.13 -0.31
C PHE A 260 -19.44 -3.88 -1.79
N GLY A 261 -18.71 -2.94 -2.37
CA GLY A 261 -18.76 -2.64 -3.81
C GLY A 261 -17.82 -1.50 -4.17
N ILE A 262 -17.59 -1.26 -5.45
CA ILE A 262 -16.80 -0.09 -5.91
C ILE A 262 -17.54 1.21 -5.57
N ARG A 263 -18.85 1.26 -5.81
CA ARG A 263 -19.76 2.36 -5.46
C ARG A 263 -19.26 3.72 -5.94
N ASP A 264 -18.88 3.82 -7.20
CA ASP A 264 -18.35 5.04 -7.81
C ASP A 264 -19.32 6.23 -7.73
N ALA A 265 -20.64 6.00 -7.87
CA ALA A 265 -21.65 7.05 -7.70
C ALA A 265 -21.72 7.57 -6.25
N GLN A 266 -21.58 6.69 -5.25
CA GLN A 266 -21.52 7.09 -3.85
C GLN A 266 -20.21 7.86 -3.55
N CYS A 267 -19.08 7.41 -4.12
CA CYS A 267 -17.83 8.14 -4.05
C CYS A 267 -17.95 9.54 -4.63
N GLN A 268 -18.64 9.71 -5.77
CA GLN A 268 -18.92 11.04 -6.34
C GLN A 268 -19.69 11.92 -5.35
N SER A 269 -20.74 11.39 -4.70
CA SER A 269 -21.50 12.15 -3.70
C SER A 269 -20.63 12.59 -2.52
N MET A 270 -19.64 11.78 -2.11
CA MET A 270 -18.70 12.15 -1.05
C MET A 270 -17.71 13.23 -1.50
N VAL A 271 -17.24 13.16 -2.76
CA VAL A 271 -16.41 14.22 -3.36
C VAL A 271 -17.18 15.55 -3.38
N ASP A 272 -18.43 15.53 -3.84
CA ASP A 272 -19.27 16.73 -3.92
C ASP A 272 -19.51 17.32 -2.53
N ALA A 273 -19.86 16.48 -1.55
CA ALA A 273 -20.06 16.90 -0.15
C ALA A 273 -18.79 17.51 0.48
N LEU A 274 -17.61 16.97 0.18
CA LEU A 274 -16.34 17.52 0.64
C LEU A 274 -16.02 18.87 -0.02
N ARG A 275 -16.27 19.00 -1.32
CA ARG A 275 -16.10 20.27 -2.06
C ARG A 275 -17.05 21.36 -1.55
N ASP A 276 -18.32 21.01 -1.26
CA ASP A 276 -19.29 21.92 -0.65
C ASP A 276 -18.86 22.36 0.76
N GLN A 277 -18.20 21.51 1.52
CA GLN A 277 -17.56 21.84 2.80
C GLN A 277 -16.27 22.64 2.64
N GLY A 278 -15.86 22.92 1.40
CA GLY A 278 -14.71 23.73 1.02
C GLY A 278 -13.39 22.98 1.00
N ALA A 279 -13.39 21.66 0.76
CA ALA A 279 -12.15 20.93 0.50
C ALA A 279 -11.47 21.46 -0.76
N GLU A 280 -10.21 21.86 -0.61
CA GLU A 280 -9.35 22.36 -1.69
C GLU A 280 -8.59 21.22 -2.39
N LEU A 281 -8.37 20.13 -1.68
CA LEU A 281 -7.78 18.89 -2.17
C LEU A 281 -8.67 17.72 -1.76
N VAL A 282 -8.96 16.79 -2.67
CA VAL A 282 -9.69 15.54 -2.38
C VAL A 282 -8.82 14.34 -2.68
N VAL A 283 -8.62 13.52 -1.67
CA VAL A 283 -7.80 12.30 -1.71
C VAL A 283 -8.70 11.09 -1.48
N VAL A 284 -8.54 10.05 -2.28
CA VAL A 284 -9.14 8.73 -2.00
C VAL A 284 -8.04 7.82 -1.48
N LEU A 285 -8.18 7.36 -0.25
CA LEU A 285 -7.37 6.29 0.33
C LEU A 285 -8.02 4.96 -0.02
N SER A 286 -7.44 4.23 -0.97
CA SER A 286 -8.12 3.14 -1.68
C SER A 286 -7.46 1.79 -1.48
N HIS A 287 -8.30 0.77 -1.34
CA HIS A 287 -7.90 -0.64 -1.41
C HIS A 287 -8.55 -1.39 -2.58
N ASN A 288 -8.90 -0.69 -3.66
CA ASN A 288 -9.54 -1.29 -4.83
C ASN A 288 -8.61 -2.19 -5.66
N GLY A 289 -7.32 -1.88 -5.67
CA GLY A 289 -6.35 -2.33 -6.66
C GLY A 289 -6.15 -1.33 -7.80
N MET A 290 -4.92 -1.30 -8.35
CA MET A 290 -4.47 -0.25 -9.27
C MET A 290 -5.35 -0.12 -10.52
N ASP A 291 -5.77 -1.23 -11.16
CA ASP A 291 -6.61 -1.18 -12.37
C ASP A 291 -7.99 -0.57 -12.10
N VAL A 292 -8.57 -0.88 -10.92
CA VAL A 292 -9.87 -0.33 -10.51
C VAL A 292 -9.73 1.15 -10.16
N ASP A 293 -8.63 1.53 -9.51
CA ASP A 293 -8.33 2.93 -9.17
C ASP A 293 -8.13 3.80 -10.41
N LEU A 294 -7.42 3.30 -11.42
CA LEU A 294 -7.29 3.97 -12.72
C LEU A 294 -8.65 4.17 -13.39
N LYS A 295 -9.55 3.19 -13.25
CA LYS A 295 -10.92 3.29 -13.79
C LYS A 295 -11.78 4.23 -12.96
N MET A 296 -11.69 4.20 -11.64
CA MET A 296 -12.39 5.12 -10.75
C MET A 296 -12.00 6.57 -11.03
N ALA A 297 -10.70 6.85 -11.20
CA ALA A 297 -10.19 8.17 -11.56
C ALA A 297 -10.80 8.73 -12.88
N GLN A 298 -11.15 7.83 -13.82
CA GLN A 298 -11.83 8.24 -15.07
C GLN A 298 -13.31 8.55 -14.88
N ARG A 299 -13.97 7.96 -13.88
CA ARG A 299 -15.43 7.97 -13.70
C ARG A 299 -15.90 8.97 -12.66
N VAL A 300 -15.09 9.19 -11.61
CA VAL A 300 -15.41 10.10 -10.50
C VAL A 300 -14.69 11.42 -10.73
N SER A 301 -15.44 12.50 -10.81
CA SER A 301 -14.93 13.85 -11.02
C SER A 301 -14.51 14.49 -9.70
N GLY A 302 -13.48 15.33 -9.72
CA GLY A 302 -13.07 16.13 -8.56
C GLY A 302 -12.14 15.43 -7.56
N ILE A 303 -11.67 14.20 -7.86
CA ILE A 303 -10.57 13.55 -7.12
C ILE A 303 -9.25 14.10 -7.65
N ASP A 304 -8.38 14.57 -6.74
CA ASP A 304 -7.04 15.04 -7.08
C ASP A 304 -6.00 13.92 -7.00
N VAL A 305 -6.14 13.04 -5.98
CA VAL A 305 -5.17 11.96 -5.69
C VAL A 305 -5.90 10.69 -5.30
N ILE A 306 -5.45 9.54 -5.82
CA ILE A 306 -5.78 8.21 -5.30
C ILE A 306 -4.52 7.55 -4.78
N LEU A 307 -4.50 7.19 -3.50
CA LEU A 307 -3.47 6.42 -2.84
C LEU A 307 -3.97 4.98 -2.73
N GLY A 308 -3.51 4.11 -3.62
CA GLY A 308 -4.04 2.77 -3.82
C GLY A 308 -3.26 1.66 -3.10
N GLY A 309 -3.92 0.51 -2.94
CA GLY A 309 -3.40 -0.73 -2.35
C GLY A 309 -3.88 -1.97 -3.08
N HIS A 310 -3.90 -3.13 -2.39
CA HIS A 310 -4.44 -4.43 -2.78
C HIS A 310 -3.61 -5.20 -3.82
N THR A 311 -3.23 -4.62 -4.94
CA THR A 311 -2.50 -5.33 -6.00
C THR A 311 -1.00 -5.41 -5.75
N HIS A 312 -0.50 -4.81 -4.66
CA HIS A 312 0.90 -4.77 -4.26
C HIS A 312 1.84 -4.15 -5.31
N ASP A 313 1.28 -3.36 -6.22
CA ASP A 313 2.07 -2.72 -7.26
C ASP A 313 2.98 -1.65 -6.65
N GLY A 314 4.25 -1.72 -6.97
CA GLY A 314 5.20 -0.64 -6.66
C GLY A 314 5.25 0.33 -7.83
N VAL A 315 4.59 1.48 -7.74
CA VAL A 315 4.55 2.47 -8.82
C VAL A 315 5.44 3.66 -8.49
N PRO A 316 6.66 3.74 -9.07
CA PRO A 316 7.65 4.77 -8.71
C PRO A 316 7.26 6.19 -9.09
N MET A 317 6.26 6.36 -9.95
CA MET A 317 5.75 7.65 -10.41
C MET A 317 4.23 7.58 -10.51
N PRO A 318 3.48 8.65 -10.16
CA PRO A 318 2.03 8.65 -10.32
C PRO A 318 1.60 8.47 -11.78
N GLU A 319 0.60 7.61 -12.00
CA GLU A 319 -0.14 7.59 -13.26
C GLU A 319 -1.11 8.78 -13.27
N ILE A 320 -1.05 9.57 -14.33
CA ILE A 320 -1.91 10.75 -14.49
C ILE A 320 -3.13 10.37 -15.32
N VAL A 321 -4.27 10.35 -14.69
CA VAL A 321 -5.56 10.01 -15.33
C VAL A 321 -6.37 11.27 -15.58
N ASN A 322 -6.81 11.47 -16.81
CA ASN A 322 -7.70 12.56 -17.15
C ASN A 322 -9.14 12.18 -16.77
N SER A 323 -9.80 13.04 -16.00
CA SER A 323 -11.20 12.97 -15.62
C SER A 323 -12.00 14.11 -16.26
N PRO A 324 -13.34 14.10 -16.21
CA PRO A 324 -14.16 15.19 -16.74
C PRO A 324 -13.88 16.56 -16.12
N SER A 325 -13.39 16.58 -14.86
CA SER A 325 -13.12 17.82 -14.09
C SER A 325 -11.63 18.20 -14.02
N GLY A 326 -10.73 17.43 -14.65
CA GLY A 326 -9.30 17.69 -14.59
C GLY A 326 -8.48 16.43 -14.65
N ARG A 327 -7.44 16.34 -13.82
CA ARG A 327 -6.53 15.19 -13.75
C ARG A 327 -6.43 14.64 -12.33
N THR A 328 -6.35 13.34 -12.21
CA THR A 328 -6.16 12.63 -10.96
C THR A 328 -4.79 11.95 -10.96
N LEU A 329 -4.05 12.07 -9.87
CA LEU A 329 -2.80 11.34 -9.64
C LEU A 329 -3.12 10.00 -8.98
N VAL A 330 -2.71 8.89 -9.58
CA VAL A 330 -2.97 7.54 -9.04
C VAL A 330 -1.64 6.86 -8.74
N VAL A 331 -1.45 6.39 -7.52
CA VAL A 331 -0.25 5.67 -7.06
C VAL A 331 -0.62 4.40 -6.32
N ASN A 332 0.33 3.45 -6.22
CA ASN A 332 0.24 2.29 -5.35
C ASN A 332 1.61 2.06 -4.71
N SER A 333 1.63 1.84 -3.38
CA SER A 333 2.85 1.88 -2.57
C SER A 333 3.45 0.51 -2.26
N GLY A 334 3.23 -0.47 -3.12
CA GLY A 334 3.79 -1.81 -2.96
C GLY A 334 3.17 -2.57 -1.80
N SER A 335 3.99 -3.29 -1.01
CA SER A 335 3.49 -4.13 0.08
C SER A 335 4.56 -4.44 1.14
N ASN A 336 4.17 -5.17 2.20
CA ASN A 336 5.04 -5.74 3.24
C ASN A 336 5.90 -4.70 3.99
N GLY A 337 5.42 -3.45 4.08
CA GLY A 337 6.18 -2.35 4.68
C GLY A 337 7.48 -2.01 3.97
N LYS A 338 7.64 -2.48 2.73
CA LYS A 338 8.85 -2.35 1.92
C LYS A 338 9.06 -0.94 1.39
N PHE A 339 8.00 -0.15 1.27
CA PHE A 339 8.04 1.21 0.75
C PHE A 339 7.29 2.20 1.65
N LEU A 340 7.77 3.44 1.60
CA LEU A 340 7.05 4.62 2.04
C LEU A 340 6.94 5.57 0.85
N SER A 341 5.72 5.82 0.40
CA SER A 341 5.46 6.88 -0.57
C SER A 341 5.39 8.23 0.13
N VAL A 342 6.04 9.22 -0.46
CA VAL A 342 6.02 10.63 -0.03
C VAL A 342 5.50 11.44 -1.20
N MET A 343 4.36 12.11 -0.99
CA MET A 343 3.73 12.98 -1.98
C MET A 343 3.61 14.38 -1.40
N ASP A 344 4.39 15.29 -1.93
CA ASP A 344 4.34 16.73 -1.62
C ASP A 344 3.53 17.43 -2.71
N LEU A 345 2.52 18.19 -2.33
CA LEU A 345 1.54 18.83 -3.19
C LEU A 345 1.58 20.34 -3.01
N ASP A 346 1.54 21.08 -4.12
CA ASP A 346 1.40 22.53 -4.14
C ASP A 346 -0.06 22.87 -4.46
N VAL A 347 -0.82 23.26 -3.44
CA VAL A 347 -2.22 23.64 -3.56
C VAL A 347 -2.35 25.14 -3.45
N ARG A 348 -2.94 25.77 -4.47
CA ARG A 348 -3.14 27.22 -4.51
C ARG A 348 -4.53 27.56 -5.05
N HIS A 349 -5.23 28.48 -4.38
CA HIS A 349 -6.55 28.95 -4.80
C HIS A 349 -7.57 27.79 -4.98
N GLY A 350 -7.49 26.79 -4.11
CA GLY A 350 -8.41 25.64 -4.15
C GLY A 350 -8.08 24.58 -5.21
N HIS A 351 -6.88 24.63 -5.81
CA HIS A 351 -6.49 23.70 -6.88
C HIS A 351 -5.09 23.13 -6.66
N LEU A 352 -4.92 21.86 -7.02
CA LEU A 352 -3.60 21.21 -7.12
C LEU A 352 -2.87 21.77 -8.35
N VAL A 353 -1.80 22.55 -8.11
CA VAL A 353 -1.01 23.21 -9.16
C VAL A 353 0.14 22.31 -9.62
N ASP A 354 0.89 21.75 -8.67
CA ASP A 354 2.07 20.93 -8.95
C ASP A 354 2.29 19.90 -7.82
N TYR A 355 3.15 18.91 -8.06
CA TYR A 355 3.45 17.89 -7.08
C TYR A 355 4.89 17.38 -7.20
N ARG A 356 5.39 16.78 -6.12
CA ARG A 356 6.56 15.91 -6.12
C ARG A 356 6.22 14.59 -5.46
N PHE A 357 6.66 13.51 -6.05
CA PHE A 357 6.41 12.16 -5.54
C PHE A 357 7.70 11.36 -5.49
N ARG A 358 7.82 10.55 -4.44
CA ARG A 358 8.86 9.56 -4.36
C ARG A 358 8.39 8.36 -3.54
N MET A 359 8.58 7.15 -4.05
CA MET A 359 8.39 5.92 -3.33
C MET A 359 9.75 5.44 -2.83
N LEU A 360 9.97 5.54 -1.52
CA LEU A 360 11.24 5.29 -0.84
C LEU A 360 11.28 3.84 -0.36
N PRO A 361 12.22 3.00 -0.84
CA PRO A 361 12.36 1.64 -0.34
C PRO A 361 12.93 1.63 1.09
N VAL A 362 12.37 0.79 1.95
CA VAL A 362 12.81 0.63 3.33
C VAL A 362 13.87 -0.49 3.39
N PHE A 363 15.14 -0.11 3.49
CA PHE A 363 16.26 -1.05 3.62
C PHE A 363 16.73 -1.15 5.06
N SER A 364 16.72 -2.34 5.65
CA SER A 364 17.18 -2.56 7.02
C SER A 364 18.68 -2.26 7.20
N ASN A 365 19.49 -2.36 6.14
CA ASN A 365 20.91 -2.06 6.18
C ASN A 365 21.24 -0.56 6.01
N PHE A 366 20.27 0.26 5.54
CA PHE A 366 20.49 1.70 5.29
C PHE A 366 19.82 2.58 6.34
N LEU A 367 18.83 2.04 7.05
CA LEU A 367 18.07 2.71 8.09
C LEU A 367 18.33 2.01 9.43
N PRO A 368 18.78 2.69 10.47
CA PRO A 368 18.85 2.08 11.80
C PRO A 368 17.43 1.73 12.28
N ALA A 369 17.32 0.67 13.08
CA ALA A 369 16.06 0.35 13.72
C ALA A 369 15.70 1.42 14.76
N ASP A 370 14.46 1.91 14.74
CA ASP A 370 13.91 2.75 15.79
C ASP A 370 13.81 1.94 17.09
N SER A 371 14.39 2.46 18.17
CA SER A 371 14.54 1.69 19.40
C SER A 371 13.21 1.41 20.11
N GLU A 372 12.26 2.34 20.06
CA GLU A 372 10.94 2.19 20.67
C GLU A 372 10.12 1.12 19.91
N MET A 373 10.08 1.24 18.59
CA MET A 373 9.41 0.25 17.74
C MET A 373 10.08 -1.13 17.83
N ALA A 374 11.40 -1.19 17.88
CA ALA A 374 12.14 -2.46 18.02
C ALA A 374 11.79 -3.16 19.34
N ALA A 375 11.77 -2.42 20.45
CA ALA A 375 11.37 -2.95 21.76
C ALA A 375 9.92 -3.41 21.77
N TYR A 376 9.01 -2.66 21.14
CA TYR A 376 7.62 -3.06 20.97
C TYR A 376 7.49 -4.38 20.19
N VAL A 377 8.14 -4.49 19.04
CA VAL A 377 8.13 -5.70 18.19
C VAL A 377 8.69 -6.91 18.95
N GLU A 378 9.77 -6.72 19.69
CA GLU A 378 10.33 -7.78 20.56
C GLU A 378 9.30 -8.22 21.62
N GLY A 379 8.68 -7.26 22.31
CA GLY A 379 7.69 -7.52 23.35
C GLY A 379 6.47 -8.30 22.87
N VAL A 380 5.85 -7.88 21.73
CA VAL A 380 4.66 -8.58 21.19
C VAL A 380 4.98 -9.96 20.62
N ARG A 381 6.23 -10.22 20.23
CA ARG A 381 6.69 -11.51 19.71
C ARG A 381 7.22 -12.44 20.81
N ALA A 382 7.63 -11.91 21.95
CA ALA A 382 8.23 -12.69 23.04
C ALA A 382 7.43 -13.92 23.47
N PRO A 383 6.08 -13.88 23.61
CA PRO A 383 5.30 -15.05 23.98
C PRO A 383 5.34 -16.20 22.96
N PHE A 384 5.74 -15.92 21.72
CA PHE A 384 5.68 -16.86 20.60
C PHE A 384 7.06 -17.22 20.04
N VAL A 385 8.15 -16.69 20.61
CA VAL A 385 9.49 -16.80 20.04
C VAL A 385 9.95 -18.25 19.90
N ASP A 386 9.68 -19.11 20.86
CA ASP A 386 10.06 -20.51 20.83
C ASP A 386 9.39 -21.26 19.66
N GLN A 387 8.09 -21.00 19.45
CA GLN A 387 7.35 -21.56 18.33
C GLN A 387 7.81 -21.00 16.99
N LEU A 388 8.03 -19.68 16.90
CA LEU A 388 8.43 -19.00 15.68
C LEU A 388 9.86 -19.29 15.24
N SER A 389 10.75 -19.60 16.17
CA SER A 389 12.16 -19.91 15.88
C SER A 389 12.43 -21.38 15.54
N GLN A 390 11.43 -22.25 15.67
CA GLN A 390 11.57 -23.65 15.34
C GLN A 390 11.83 -23.84 13.84
N ILE A 391 13.00 -24.40 13.51
CA ILE A 391 13.32 -24.79 12.13
C ILE A 391 12.62 -26.10 11.83
N ILE A 392 11.66 -26.07 10.92
CA ILE A 392 10.86 -27.24 10.50
C ILE A 392 11.42 -27.93 9.26
N ALA A 393 12.15 -27.20 8.42
CA ALA A 393 12.81 -27.71 7.22
C ALA A 393 13.88 -26.73 6.73
N SER A 394 14.73 -27.21 5.81
CA SER A 394 15.71 -26.41 5.08
C SER A 394 15.55 -26.65 3.57
N THR A 395 15.86 -25.67 2.75
CA THR A 395 15.83 -25.75 1.29
C THR A 395 17.15 -25.28 0.69
N GLU A 396 17.56 -25.92 -0.39
CA GLU A 396 18.77 -25.55 -1.15
C GLU A 396 18.47 -24.49 -2.25
N VAL A 397 17.19 -24.28 -2.55
CA VAL A 397 16.73 -23.33 -3.58
C VAL A 397 15.79 -22.31 -2.98
N THR A 398 15.75 -21.12 -3.53
CA THR A 398 14.79 -20.11 -3.13
C THR A 398 13.36 -20.60 -3.37
N LEU A 399 12.57 -20.65 -2.31
CA LEU A 399 11.15 -20.91 -2.38
C LEU A 399 10.40 -19.59 -2.50
N TYR A 400 9.60 -19.45 -3.55
CA TYR A 400 8.76 -18.28 -3.76
C TYR A 400 7.41 -18.69 -4.33
N ARG A 401 6.40 -17.93 -3.98
CA ARG A 401 5.08 -18.03 -4.60
C ARG A 401 4.99 -17.06 -5.75
N ARG A 402 4.15 -17.42 -6.72
CA ARG A 402 3.86 -16.59 -7.87
C ARG A 402 5.02 -16.42 -8.86
N GLY A 403 4.82 -16.96 -10.01
CA GLY A 403 5.58 -16.78 -11.24
C GLY A 403 4.58 -16.85 -12.38
N ASN A 404 5.04 -16.79 -13.64
CA ASN A 404 4.15 -16.85 -14.81
C ASN A 404 3.35 -18.17 -14.90
N PHE A 405 3.92 -19.26 -14.39
CA PHE A 405 3.31 -20.61 -14.41
C PHE A 405 3.30 -21.27 -13.02
N GLY A 406 3.65 -20.57 -11.99
CA GLY A 406 3.77 -21.07 -10.62
C GLY A 406 5.13 -20.78 -10.02
N GLY A 407 5.19 -20.74 -8.70
CA GLY A 407 6.43 -20.60 -7.93
C GLY A 407 6.94 -21.94 -7.43
N THR A 408 8.20 -21.98 -7.01
CA THR A 408 8.82 -23.18 -6.40
C THR A 408 8.08 -23.58 -5.11
N PHE A 409 7.57 -22.62 -4.35
CA PHE A 409 6.79 -22.91 -3.14
C PHE A 409 5.37 -23.43 -3.45
N ASP A 410 4.75 -22.98 -4.55
CA ASP A 410 3.47 -23.51 -4.99
C ASP A 410 3.56 -25.02 -5.26
N ARG A 411 4.68 -25.48 -5.82
CA ARG A 411 4.92 -26.90 -6.03
C ARG A 411 5.00 -27.68 -4.73
N VAL A 412 5.73 -27.18 -3.73
CA VAL A 412 5.78 -27.81 -2.40
C VAL A 412 4.38 -27.94 -1.79
N ILE A 413 3.56 -26.89 -1.92
CA ILE A 413 2.17 -26.89 -1.41
C ILE A 413 1.33 -27.94 -2.14
N LEU A 414 1.38 -27.98 -3.48
CA LEU A 414 0.61 -28.93 -4.29
C LEU A 414 1.01 -30.38 -4.03
N ASP A 415 2.32 -30.67 -3.97
CA ASP A 415 2.83 -32.00 -3.67
C ASP A 415 2.42 -32.46 -2.26
N ALA A 416 2.43 -31.54 -1.28
CA ALA A 416 1.97 -31.84 0.07
C ALA A 416 0.45 -32.14 0.10
N MET A 417 -0.36 -31.37 -0.62
CA MET A 417 -1.81 -31.61 -0.71
C MET A 417 -2.11 -32.98 -1.32
N LEU A 418 -1.47 -33.33 -2.45
CA LEU A 418 -1.61 -34.65 -3.07
C LEU A 418 -1.25 -35.78 -2.10
N LYS A 419 -0.09 -35.67 -1.45
CA LYS A 419 0.43 -36.71 -0.57
C LYS A 419 -0.39 -36.86 0.72
N VAL A 420 -0.73 -35.74 1.40
CA VAL A 420 -1.39 -35.76 2.71
C VAL A 420 -2.87 -36.16 2.57
N ARG A 421 -3.51 -35.77 1.47
CA ARG A 421 -4.91 -36.06 1.22
C ARG A 421 -5.14 -37.31 0.37
N GLY A 422 -4.09 -37.90 -0.21
CA GLY A 422 -4.23 -39.02 -1.15
C GLY A 422 -5.06 -38.65 -2.39
N ALA A 423 -4.98 -37.39 -2.80
CA ALA A 423 -5.74 -36.87 -3.92
C ALA A 423 -5.01 -37.11 -5.26
N ASP A 424 -5.76 -37.29 -6.33
CA ASP A 424 -5.21 -37.41 -7.69
C ASP A 424 -4.90 -36.04 -8.32
N ILE A 425 -5.60 -34.98 -7.89
CA ILE A 425 -5.48 -33.62 -8.39
C ILE A 425 -5.45 -32.64 -7.21
N ALA A 426 -4.54 -31.66 -7.25
CA ALA A 426 -4.48 -30.56 -6.31
C ALA A 426 -4.48 -29.21 -7.03
N PHE A 427 -5.20 -28.24 -6.44
CA PHE A 427 -5.24 -26.86 -6.89
C PHE A 427 -4.75 -25.94 -5.79
N SER A 428 -3.90 -24.97 -6.15
CA SER A 428 -3.52 -23.84 -5.31
C SER A 428 -3.81 -22.56 -6.08
N PRO A 429 -4.41 -21.53 -5.46
CA PRO A 429 -4.65 -20.26 -6.15
C PRO A 429 -3.37 -19.69 -6.73
N GLY A 430 -3.37 -19.35 -8.03
CA GLY A 430 -2.19 -18.85 -8.74
C GLY A 430 -1.73 -17.47 -8.27
N PHE A 431 -2.66 -16.65 -7.78
CA PHE A 431 -2.38 -15.31 -7.30
C PHE A 431 -2.32 -15.30 -5.77
N ARG A 432 -1.12 -15.30 -5.24
CA ARG A 432 -0.82 -15.15 -3.81
C ARG A 432 0.48 -14.37 -3.66
N TRP A 433 0.51 -13.51 -2.67
CA TRP A 433 1.70 -12.79 -2.26
C TRP A 433 2.30 -13.46 -1.03
N GLY A 434 3.57 -13.30 -0.84
CA GLY A 434 4.28 -13.85 0.30
C GLY A 434 5.78 -13.61 0.21
N THR A 435 6.45 -13.76 1.35
CA THR A 435 7.90 -13.67 1.42
C THR A 435 8.56 -14.83 0.67
N SER A 436 9.79 -14.62 0.22
CA SER A 436 10.65 -15.69 -0.30
C SER A 436 11.44 -16.32 0.85
N LEU A 437 11.64 -17.63 0.78
CA LEU A 437 12.38 -18.42 1.74
C LEU A 437 13.68 -18.95 1.12
#